data_f528fb671989231caeea781e5c079779
#
_entry.id   f528fb671989231caeea781e5c079779
#
_cell.length_a   1.000
_cell.length_b   1.000
_cell.length_c   1.000
_cell.angle_alpha   90.00
_cell.angle_beta   90.00
_cell.angle_gamma   90.00
#
_symmetry.space_group_name_H-M   'P 1'
#
loop_
_entity.id
_entity.type
_entity.pdbx_description
1 polymer ?
#
loop_
_entity_poly.entity_id
_entity_poly.type
_entity_poly.pdbx_seq_one_letter_code
_entity_poly.pdbx_strand_id
1 'polypeptide(L)'
;ALVRVDALLGPVFDRHVRDWPAHLAHLTAFWDGLLRGQSGFNGAPLARHLAIDGLQWAWFERWLALFAQAAQAQGNAPMAALACQRAQRIAGHFWQHYQRARGLADPGRAQAGRD
;
A
#
# COMPACT_ATOMS: atom_id res chain seq x y z
N ALA A 1 -4.51 -13.38 5.99
CA ALA A 1 -4.32 -11.95 5.93
C ALA A 1 -5.66 -11.23 5.92
N LEU A 2 -5.72 -10.10 6.60
CA LEU A 2 -6.96 -9.35 6.73
C LEU A 2 -7.52 -8.88 5.40
N VAL A 3 -6.66 -8.52 4.46
CA VAL A 3 -7.12 -8.03 3.16
C VAL A 3 -7.91 -9.09 2.38
N ARG A 4 -7.58 -10.35 2.57
CA ARG A 4 -8.25 -11.43 1.81
C ARG A 4 -9.71 -11.56 2.16
N VAL A 5 -10.06 -11.24 3.39
CA VAL A 5 -11.44 -11.36 3.86
C VAL A 5 -12.15 -10.02 3.92
N ASP A 6 -11.46 -8.94 3.57
CA ASP A 6 -12.05 -7.61 3.59
C ASP A 6 -13.02 -7.43 2.43
N ALA A 7 -14.18 -6.86 2.70
CA ALA A 7 -15.23 -6.71 1.68
C ALA A 7 -14.80 -5.81 0.53
N LEU A 8 -13.99 -4.79 0.81
CA LEU A 8 -13.55 -3.86 -0.24
C LEU A 8 -12.31 -4.38 -0.97
N LEU A 9 -11.28 -4.79 -0.22
CA LEU A 9 -9.99 -5.14 -0.80
C LEU A 9 -9.86 -6.58 -1.25
N GLY A 10 -10.59 -7.50 -0.62
CA GLY A 10 -10.51 -8.91 -0.99
C GLY A 10 -10.69 -9.14 -2.49
N PRO A 11 -11.78 -8.64 -3.09
CA PRO A 11 -11.98 -8.82 -4.52
C PRO A 11 -10.90 -8.16 -5.38
N VAL A 12 -10.37 -7.01 -4.94
CA VAL A 12 -9.30 -6.33 -5.68
C VAL A 12 -8.05 -7.19 -5.70
N PHE A 13 -7.66 -7.70 -4.53
CA PHE A 13 -6.47 -8.55 -4.44
C PHE A 13 -6.66 -9.86 -5.20
N ASP A 14 -7.85 -10.44 -5.15
CA ASP A 14 -8.12 -11.69 -5.85
C ASP A 14 -7.94 -11.55 -7.37
N ARG A 15 -8.17 -10.36 -7.90
CA ARG A 15 -7.97 -10.13 -9.32
C ARG A 15 -6.50 -9.99 -9.69
N HIS A 16 -5.64 -9.62 -8.74
CA HIS A 16 -4.25 -9.28 -9.03
C HIS A 16 -3.22 -10.23 -8.41
N VAL A 17 -3.60 -10.99 -7.39
CA VAL A 17 -2.70 -11.91 -6.72
C VAL A 17 -3.15 -13.33 -7.00
N ARG A 18 -2.31 -14.09 -7.70
CA ARG A 18 -2.63 -15.48 -8.06
C ARG A 18 -1.98 -16.49 -7.15
N ASP A 19 -0.81 -16.14 -6.63
CA ASP A 19 -0.03 -17.03 -5.77
C ASP A 19 0.19 -16.31 -4.45
N TRP A 20 -0.71 -16.56 -3.50
CA TRP A 20 -0.64 -15.91 -2.20
C TRP A 20 0.63 -16.24 -1.41
N PRO A 21 1.10 -17.49 -1.35
CA PRO A 21 2.36 -17.76 -0.66
C PRO A 21 3.52 -16.97 -1.22
N ALA A 22 3.65 -16.87 -2.54
CA ALA A 22 4.70 -16.07 -3.17
C ALA A 22 4.54 -14.59 -2.86
N HIS A 23 3.32 -14.08 -2.91
CA HIS A 23 3.02 -12.69 -2.61
C HIS A 23 3.42 -12.34 -1.18
N LEU A 24 3.04 -13.18 -0.22
CA LEU A 24 3.38 -12.96 1.18
C LEU A 24 4.89 -13.01 1.42
N ALA A 25 5.59 -13.90 0.73
CA ALA A 25 7.05 -13.97 0.83
C ALA A 25 7.70 -12.68 0.32
N HIS A 26 7.21 -12.14 -0.80
CA HIS A 26 7.69 -10.88 -1.33
C HIS A 26 7.43 -9.72 -0.37
N LEU A 27 6.25 -9.68 0.25
CA LEU A 27 5.91 -8.65 1.21
C LEU A 27 6.81 -8.71 2.44
N THR A 28 7.08 -9.93 2.92
CA THR A 28 7.96 -10.10 4.07
C THR A 28 9.36 -9.57 3.77
N ALA A 29 9.91 -9.90 2.61
CA ALA A 29 11.23 -9.43 2.21
C ALA A 29 11.24 -7.91 2.05
N PHE A 30 10.21 -7.36 1.42
CA PHE A 30 10.09 -5.92 1.21
C PHE A 30 10.09 -5.18 2.55
N TRP A 31 9.24 -5.61 3.47
CA TRP A 31 9.12 -4.92 4.77
C TRP A 31 10.35 -5.11 5.63
N ASP A 32 10.96 -6.29 5.58
CA ASP A 32 12.20 -6.53 6.31
C ASP A 32 13.28 -5.54 5.87
N GLY A 33 13.45 -5.40 4.55
CA GLY A 33 14.43 -4.46 4.02
C GLY A 33 14.09 -3.01 4.37
N LEU A 34 12.82 -2.64 4.22
CA LEU A 34 12.38 -1.28 4.47
C LEU A 34 12.58 -0.87 5.92
N LEU A 35 12.24 -1.74 6.86
CA LEU A 35 12.38 -1.44 8.28
C LEU A 35 13.84 -1.41 8.73
N ARG A 36 14.74 -1.99 7.95
CA ARG A 36 16.18 -1.91 8.19
C ARG A 36 16.81 -0.67 7.56
N GLY A 37 15.99 0.20 6.98
CA GLY A 37 16.46 1.44 6.39
C GLY A 37 16.76 1.38 4.91
N GLN A 38 16.47 0.27 4.25
CA GLN A 38 16.66 0.15 2.82
C GLN A 38 15.50 0.82 2.08
N SER A 39 15.81 1.41 0.93
CA SER A 39 14.78 2.00 0.09
C SER A 39 14.06 0.90 -0.69
N GLY A 40 12.75 0.98 -0.78
CA GLY A 40 11.98 -0.01 -1.50
C GLY A 40 10.74 0.53 -2.16
N PHE A 41 10.64 1.86 -2.26
CA PHE A 41 9.42 2.51 -2.76
C PHE A 41 9.29 2.41 -4.28
N ASN A 42 10.41 2.38 -4.97
CA ASN A 42 10.41 2.40 -6.43
C ASN A 42 10.63 0.99 -6.95
N GLY A 43 10.56 0.83 -8.27
CA GLY A 43 10.81 -0.46 -8.89
C GLY A 43 9.56 -1.29 -9.02
N ALA A 44 9.67 -2.59 -8.79
CA ALA A 44 8.58 -3.52 -9.07
C ALA A 44 7.28 -3.24 -8.30
N PRO A 45 7.32 -2.94 -6.98
CA PRO A 45 6.08 -2.64 -6.28
C PRO A 45 5.34 -1.44 -6.86
N LEU A 46 6.07 -0.37 -7.17
CA LEU A 46 5.46 0.81 -7.78
C LEU A 46 4.89 0.48 -9.16
N ALA A 47 5.67 -0.21 -9.99
CA ALA A 47 5.23 -0.55 -11.33
C ALA A 47 3.96 -1.38 -11.32
N ARG A 48 3.85 -2.33 -10.40
CA ARG A 48 2.65 -3.17 -10.29
C ARG A 48 1.43 -2.34 -9.92
N HIS A 49 1.58 -1.36 -9.04
CA HIS A 49 0.47 -0.50 -8.66
C HIS A 49 0.06 0.41 -9.81
N LEU A 50 1.03 0.91 -10.57
CA LEU A 50 0.72 1.76 -11.72
C LEU A 50 -0.05 1.01 -12.80
N ALA A 51 0.06 -0.30 -12.84
CA ALA A 51 -0.63 -1.12 -13.82
C ALA A 51 -2.07 -1.48 -13.44
N ILE A 52 -2.51 -1.15 -12.23
CA ILE A 52 -3.86 -1.47 -11.78
C ILE A 52 -4.84 -0.46 -12.36
N ASP A 53 -5.83 -0.96 -13.12
CA ASP A 53 -6.88 -0.08 -13.63
C ASP A 53 -7.88 0.24 -12.53
N GLY A 54 -8.27 1.50 -12.45
CA GLY A 54 -9.30 1.92 -11.51
C GLY A 54 -8.86 1.99 -10.06
N LEU A 55 -7.56 2.09 -9.82
CA LEU A 55 -7.04 2.24 -8.46
C LEU A 55 -7.61 3.49 -7.82
N GLN A 56 -8.05 3.39 -6.57
CA GLN A 56 -8.69 4.48 -5.85
C GLN A 56 -7.98 4.74 -4.53
N TRP A 57 -7.96 6.00 -4.11
CA TRP A 57 -7.39 6.35 -2.81
C TRP A 57 -8.08 5.63 -1.66
N ALA A 58 -9.39 5.40 -1.78
CA ALA A 58 -10.14 4.68 -0.75
C ALA A 58 -9.57 3.28 -0.49
N TRP A 59 -8.98 2.64 -1.51
CA TRP A 59 -8.37 1.34 -1.33
C TRP A 59 -7.10 1.43 -0.48
N PHE A 60 -6.31 2.49 -0.67
CA PHE A 60 -5.14 2.73 0.17
C PHE A 60 -5.55 3.03 1.61
N GLU A 61 -6.59 3.83 1.79
CA GLU A 61 -7.08 4.15 3.13
C GLU A 61 -7.52 2.89 3.87
N ARG A 62 -8.25 2.02 3.18
CA ARG A 62 -8.69 0.76 3.78
C ARG A 62 -7.50 -0.13 4.10
N TRP A 63 -6.55 -0.21 3.17
CA TRP A 63 -5.33 -0.99 3.39
C TRP A 63 -4.56 -0.49 4.61
N LEU A 64 -4.43 0.83 4.74
CA LEU A 64 -3.72 1.42 5.88
C LEU A 64 -4.41 1.09 7.21
N ALA A 65 -5.74 1.10 7.23
CA ALA A 65 -6.49 0.75 8.43
C ALA A 65 -6.27 -0.71 8.82
N LEU A 66 -6.31 -1.61 7.85
CA LEU A 66 -6.07 -3.03 8.09
C LEU A 66 -4.62 -3.29 8.49
N PHE A 67 -3.69 -2.57 7.86
CA PHE A 67 -2.28 -2.67 8.18
C PHE A 67 -2.03 -2.27 9.63
N ALA A 68 -2.62 -1.16 10.07
CA ALA A 68 -2.45 -0.68 11.44
C ALA A 68 -3.00 -1.72 12.44
N GLN A 69 -4.14 -2.31 12.12
CA GLN A 69 -4.74 -3.33 12.96
C GLN A 69 -3.81 -4.54 13.09
N ALA A 70 -3.26 -5.00 11.97
CA ALA A 70 -2.35 -6.15 11.97
C ALA A 70 -1.05 -5.83 12.72
N ALA A 71 -0.51 -4.62 12.52
CA ALA A 71 0.72 -4.21 13.17
C ALA A 71 0.56 -4.16 14.68
N GLN A 72 -0.55 -3.61 15.14
CA GLN A 72 -0.81 -3.50 16.57
C GLN A 72 -0.98 -4.87 17.23
N ALA A 73 -1.51 -5.83 16.49
CA ALA A 73 -1.71 -7.19 17.00
C ALA A 73 -0.39 -7.91 17.29
N GLN A 74 0.74 -7.41 16.77
CA GLN A 74 2.03 -8.02 17.03
C GLN A 74 2.58 -7.74 18.42
N GLY A 75 2.00 -6.81 19.15
CA GLY A 75 2.39 -6.55 20.51
C GLY A 75 3.69 -5.77 20.68
N ASN A 76 4.14 -5.07 19.64
CA ASN A 76 5.35 -4.24 19.70
C ASN A 76 4.98 -2.84 19.23
N ALA A 77 4.59 -1.98 20.17
CA ALA A 77 4.06 -0.66 19.86
C ALA A 77 5.06 0.23 19.10
N PRO A 78 6.35 0.32 19.47
CA PRO A 78 7.29 1.13 18.71
C PRO A 78 7.45 0.65 17.27
N MET A 79 7.49 -0.65 17.06
CA MET A 79 7.61 -1.21 15.72
C MET A 79 6.34 -0.96 14.92
N ALA A 80 5.16 -1.08 15.55
CA ALA A 80 3.90 -0.82 14.89
C ALA A 80 3.82 0.64 14.43
N ALA A 81 4.25 1.57 15.25
CA ALA A 81 4.24 2.99 14.90
C ALA A 81 5.16 3.26 13.71
N LEU A 82 6.36 2.69 13.72
CA LEU A 82 7.30 2.86 12.60
C LEU A 82 6.73 2.26 11.31
N ALA A 83 6.20 1.05 11.40
CA ALA A 83 5.66 0.38 10.22
C ALA A 83 4.48 1.14 9.63
N CYS A 84 3.58 1.66 10.48
CA CYS A 84 2.43 2.44 10.01
C CYS A 84 2.88 3.74 9.36
N GLN A 85 3.89 4.40 9.92
CA GLN A 85 4.43 5.61 9.33
C GLN A 85 5.00 5.34 7.93
N ARG A 86 5.74 4.24 7.78
CA ARG A 86 6.29 3.86 6.49
C ARG A 86 5.18 3.49 5.50
N ALA A 87 4.16 2.78 5.98
CA ALA A 87 3.03 2.40 5.12
C ALA A 87 2.31 3.62 4.57
N GLN A 88 2.10 4.64 5.41
CA GLN A 88 1.46 5.88 4.97
C GLN A 88 2.27 6.59 3.90
N ARG A 89 3.59 6.61 4.04
CA ARG A 89 4.47 7.22 3.06
C ARG A 89 4.42 6.48 1.73
N ILE A 90 4.43 5.15 1.78
CA ILE A 90 4.38 4.33 0.59
C ILE A 90 3.06 4.55 -0.14
N ALA A 91 1.95 4.54 0.58
CA ALA A 91 0.63 4.73 -0.02
C ALA A 91 0.55 6.09 -0.71
N GLY A 92 1.01 7.15 -0.03
CA GLY A 92 0.99 8.48 -0.61
C GLY A 92 1.87 8.59 -1.84
N HIS A 93 3.05 7.98 -1.80
CA HIS A 93 4.00 7.98 -2.91
C HIS A 93 3.42 7.26 -4.12
N PHE A 94 2.85 6.07 -3.91
CA PHE A 94 2.24 5.29 -4.99
C PHE A 94 1.06 6.03 -5.59
N TRP A 95 0.24 6.63 -4.74
CA TRP A 95 -0.94 7.34 -5.21
C TRP A 95 -0.57 8.55 -6.05
N GLN A 96 0.43 9.33 -5.64
CA GLN A 96 0.90 10.46 -6.42
C GLN A 96 1.39 10.04 -7.79
N HIS A 97 2.20 8.99 -7.84
CA HIS A 97 2.72 8.48 -9.11
C HIS A 97 1.61 7.93 -9.99
N TYR A 98 0.64 7.26 -9.37
CA TYR A 98 -0.48 6.72 -10.10
C TYR A 98 -1.29 7.83 -10.76
N GLN A 99 -1.58 8.89 -10.00
CA GLN A 99 -2.34 10.02 -10.54
C GLN A 99 -1.62 10.66 -11.71
N ARG A 100 -0.32 10.84 -11.60
CA ARG A 100 0.46 11.42 -12.68
C ARG A 100 0.48 10.52 -13.91
N ALA A 101 0.68 9.25 -13.71
CA ALA A 101 0.77 8.30 -14.81
C ALA A 101 -0.55 8.18 -15.56
N ARG A 102 -1.67 8.33 -14.87
CA ARG A 102 -2.99 8.21 -15.48
C ARG A 102 -3.62 9.53 -15.87
N GLY A 103 -2.92 10.63 -15.62
CA GLY A 103 -3.47 11.95 -15.89
C GLY A 103 -4.67 12.29 -15.03
N LEU A 104 -4.77 11.69 -13.85
CA LEU A 104 -5.90 11.92 -12.96
C LEU A 104 -5.68 13.09 -12.03
N ALA A 105 -4.45 13.48 -11.83
CA ALA A 105 -4.17 14.52 -10.88
C ALA A 105 -4.80 15.78 -11.35
N ASP A 106 -5.60 16.29 -10.52
CA ASP A 106 -6.07 17.58 -10.73
C ASP A 106 -5.13 18.51 -10.10
N PRO A 107 -4.55 19.29 -10.86
CA PRO A 107 -3.61 20.22 -10.26
C PRO A 107 -4.29 20.98 -9.20
N GLY A 108 -4.38 20.70 -8.41
CA GLY A 108 -5.06 21.30 -7.43
C GLY A 108 -6.02 20.46 -6.88
N ARG A 109 -6.01 20.34 -7.64
CA ARG A 109 -6.57 19.89 -7.11
C ARG A 109 -6.47 19.34 -6.26
N ALA A 110 -6.50 19.65 -6.46
CA ALA A 110 -6.36 19.24 -5.87
C ALA A 110 -6.44 18.85 -5.02
N GLN A 111 -6.51 19.18 -4.97
CA GLN A 111 -6.45 18.88 -4.33
C GLN A 111 -6.50 18.37 -3.76
N ALA A 112 -6.86 18.86 -4.01
CA ALA A 112 -6.79 18.37 -3.57
C ALA A 112 -6.48 17.76 -2.94
N GLY A 113 -6.47 18.07 -2.87
CA GLY A 113 -5.92 17.75 -2.39
C GLY A 113 -5.60 17.52 -1.57
N ARG A 114 -5.65 17.92 -1.45
CA ARG A 114 -5.32 17.83 -0.76
C ARG A 114 -4.94 17.52 -0.07
N ASP A 115 -4.86 17.80 -0.11
CA ASP A 115 -4.43 17.39 0.40
C ASP A 115 -4.28 17.19 0.84
#